data_f8c34591bb58edba64d5f4f288cd4811
#
_entry.id   f8c34591bb58edba64d5f4f288cd4811
#
_cell.length_a   1.000
_cell.length_b   1.000
_cell.length_c   1.000
_cell.angle_alpha   90.00
_cell.angle_beta   90.00
_cell.angle_gamma   90.00
#
_symmetry.space_group_name_H-M   'P 1'
#
loop_
_entity.id
_entity.type
_entity.pdbx_description
1 polymer ?
#
loop_
_entity_poly.entity_id
_entity_poly.type
_entity_poly.pdbx_seq_one_letter_code
_entity_poly.pdbx_strand_id
1 'polypeptide(L)'
;MGLELNFSIDPRTKIIILAILSFMVFNDVPFYVSGILVLIPFICLFLSNYKKTALIYISVYLIAKFLQISILPTATGIMSVLIIAFSYTATRMLPILMMGYYTISTTRVSEFIASMEKSNIPKDIIIPISVIFRYIPSVYEEISSITDAMKMRGFGLTFKSLKSPLKLIEFYMIPILIGAVKTADELSAASLTRGLSNPQKRTHLLSVKFGGFDYLFILIAVVGLGVYVYYSLGGVLVA
;
A
#
# COMPACT_ATOMS: atom_id res chain seq x y z
N MET A 1 1.23 30.53 -11.65
CA MET A 1 1.81 29.46 -12.44
C MET A 1 2.99 28.93 -11.63
N GLY A 2 2.69 28.18 -10.55
CA GLY A 2 3.69 27.60 -9.65
C GLY A 2 4.25 26.35 -10.31
N LEU A 3 5.57 26.27 -10.42
CA LEU A 3 6.31 25.05 -10.67
C LEU A 3 6.05 24.13 -9.47
N GLU A 4 4.94 23.39 -9.51
CA GLU A 4 4.79 22.22 -8.67
C GLU A 4 5.83 21.23 -9.18
N LEU A 5 6.96 21.17 -8.50
CA LEU A 5 7.89 20.07 -8.58
C LEU A 5 7.10 18.85 -8.12
N ASN A 6 6.39 18.23 -9.05
CA ASN A 6 5.74 16.94 -8.83
C ASN A 6 6.87 15.93 -8.64
N PHE A 7 7.29 15.77 -7.39
CA PHE A 7 8.28 14.79 -6.97
C PHE A 7 7.64 13.40 -7.10
N SER A 8 7.61 12.89 -8.32
CA SER A 8 7.03 11.60 -8.62
C SER A 8 8.14 10.56 -8.66
N ILE A 9 8.28 9.83 -7.57
CA ILE A 9 9.11 8.63 -7.52
C ILE A 9 8.40 7.52 -8.31
N ASP A 10 9.16 6.73 -9.08
CA ASP A 10 8.62 5.58 -9.82
C ASP A 10 7.91 4.60 -8.87
N PRO A 11 6.70 4.10 -9.19
CA PRO A 11 5.98 3.12 -8.37
C PRO A 11 6.81 1.87 -7.99
N ARG A 12 7.71 1.43 -8.86
CA ARG A 12 8.62 0.31 -8.58
C ARG A 12 9.55 0.60 -7.42
N THR A 13 10.15 1.79 -7.42
CA THR A 13 11.04 2.26 -6.35
C THR A 13 10.32 2.29 -5.02
N LYS A 14 9.08 2.80 -4.98
CA LYS A 14 8.25 2.83 -3.77
C LYS A 14 7.98 1.44 -3.21
N ILE A 15 7.66 0.47 -4.07
CA ILE A 15 7.41 -0.92 -3.67
C ILE A 15 8.67 -1.59 -3.15
N ILE A 16 9.81 -1.38 -3.83
CA ILE A 16 11.10 -1.93 -3.40
C ILE A 16 11.49 -1.38 -2.03
N ILE A 17 11.36 -0.08 -1.82
CA ILE A 17 11.66 0.55 -0.52
C ILE A 17 10.70 0.00 0.56
N LEU A 18 9.41 -0.12 0.26
CA LEU A 18 8.43 -0.68 1.18
C LEU A 18 8.76 -2.13 1.54
N ALA A 19 9.17 -2.95 0.57
CA ALA A 19 9.58 -4.34 0.81
C ALA A 19 10.84 -4.42 1.68
N ILE A 20 11.85 -3.57 1.41
CA ILE A 20 13.07 -3.50 2.22
C ILE A 20 12.75 -3.07 3.66
N LEU A 21 11.94 -2.02 3.83
CA LEU A 21 11.53 -1.55 5.15
C LEU A 21 10.74 -2.64 5.91
N SER A 22 9.83 -3.33 5.23
CA SER A 22 9.07 -4.43 5.81
C SER A 22 9.97 -5.56 6.28
N PHE A 23 10.94 -5.96 5.47
CA PHE A 23 11.92 -6.99 5.83
C PHE A 23 12.75 -6.59 7.06
N MET A 24 13.20 -5.34 7.12
CA MET A 24 14.00 -4.83 8.24
C MET A 24 13.22 -4.77 9.55
N VAL A 25 11.91 -4.50 9.49
CA VAL A 25 11.06 -4.39 10.70
C VAL A 25 10.81 -5.74 11.37
N PHE A 26 10.75 -6.84 10.60
CA PHE A 26 10.59 -8.18 11.19
C PHE A 26 11.80 -8.64 12.01
N ASN A 27 12.94 -8.03 11.81
CA ASN A 27 14.16 -8.37 12.52
C ASN A 27 14.49 -7.31 13.58
N ASP A 28 15.32 -7.66 14.58
CA ASP A 28 15.74 -6.72 15.62
C ASP A 28 16.75 -5.71 15.07
N VAL A 29 16.28 -4.47 14.93
CA VAL A 29 17.08 -3.37 14.37
C VAL A 29 17.68 -2.55 15.50
N PRO A 30 19.00 -2.30 15.50
CA PRO A 30 19.63 -1.41 16.47
C PRO A 30 18.97 -0.04 16.52
N PHE A 31 18.96 0.56 17.70
CA PHE A 31 18.31 1.85 17.97
C PHE A 31 18.65 2.95 16.94
N TYR A 32 19.92 3.06 16.55
CA TYR A 32 20.39 4.06 15.58
C TYR A 32 19.85 3.82 14.17
N VAL A 33 19.77 2.57 13.74
CA VAL A 33 19.29 2.21 12.41
C VAL A 33 17.78 2.47 12.29
N SER A 34 17.00 2.24 13.35
CA SER A 34 15.56 2.54 13.36
C SER A 34 15.24 4.02 13.12
N GLY A 35 16.10 4.93 13.58
CA GLY A 35 15.98 6.37 13.30
C GLY A 35 16.17 6.70 11.82
N ILE A 36 17.19 6.11 11.20
CA ILE A 36 17.47 6.31 9.76
C ILE A 36 16.33 5.77 8.90
N LEU A 37 15.74 4.63 9.27
CA LEU A 37 14.63 4.01 8.56
C LEU A 37 13.38 4.88 8.52
N VAL A 38 13.11 5.66 9.57
CA VAL A 38 11.97 6.59 9.63
C VAL A 38 12.22 7.83 8.77
N LEU A 39 13.49 8.24 8.61
CA LEU A 39 13.81 9.43 7.81
C LEU A 39 13.46 9.26 6.33
N ILE A 40 13.61 8.05 5.76
CA ILE A 40 13.30 7.81 4.34
C ILE A 40 11.83 8.11 4.03
N PRO A 41 10.84 7.45 4.65
CA PRO A 41 9.43 7.74 4.37
C PRO A 41 9.02 9.14 4.82
N PHE A 42 9.65 9.70 5.86
CA PHE A 42 9.40 11.08 6.28
C PHE A 42 9.77 12.08 5.19
N ILE A 43 10.97 11.97 4.60
CA ILE A 43 11.41 12.84 3.51
C ILE A 43 10.51 12.67 2.30
N CYS A 44 10.11 11.45 1.94
CA CYS A 44 9.20 11.17 0.84
C CYS A 44 7.83 11.85 1.03
N LEU A 45 7.24 11.74 2.23
CA LEU A 45 5.97 12.38 2.56
C LEU A 45 6.07 13.92 2.60
N PHE A 46 7.16 14.44 3.16
CA PHE A 46 7.37 15.88 3.28
C PHE A 46 7.52 16.55 1.92
N LEU A 47 8.27 15.93 0.99
CA LEU A 47 8.47 16.41 -0.38
C LEU A 47 7.20 16.31 -1.23
N SER A 48 6.31 15.36 -0.93
CA SER A 48 5.07 15.11 -1.69
C SER A 48 3.87 15.92 -1.20
N ASN A 49 4.10 17.03 -0.51
CA ASN A 49 3.07 17.97 -0.01
C ASN A 49 2.11 17.42 1.07
N TYR A 50 2.34 16.21 1.60
CA TYR A 50 1.60 15.62 2.74
C TYR A 50 2.23 15.98 4.09
N LYS A 51 2.61 17.27 4.26
CA LYS A 51 3.33 17.77 5.44
C LYS A 51 2.62 17.51 6.76
N LYS A 52 1.28 17.68 6.80
CA LYS A 52 0.49 17.44 8.03
C LYS A 52 0.59 15.98 8.46
N THR A 53 0.42 15.06 7.54
CA THR A 53 0.50 13.61 7.82
C THR A 53 1.91 13.19 8.24
N ALA A 54 2.94 13.72 7.55
CA ALA A 54 4.34 13.47 7.92
C ALA A 54 4.65 13.93 9.35
N LEU A 55 4.17 15.13 9.76
CA LEU A 55 4.35 15.66 11.10
C LEU A 55 3.61 14.83 12.16
N ILE A 56 2.40 14.34 11.87
CA ILE A 56 1.65 13.48 12.78
C ILE A 56 2.43 12.18 13.03
N TYR A 57 2.87 11.49 11.96
CA TYR A 57 3.60 10.24 12.11
C TYR A 57 4.91 10.41 12.86
N ILE A 58 5.69 11.47 12.56
CA ILE A 58 6.96 11.69 13.26
C ILE A 58 6.75 12.07 14.74
N SER A 59 5.69 12.82 15.07
CA SER A 59 5.35 13.14 16.46
C SER A 59 4.99 11.88 17.25
N VAL A 60 4.17 10.99 16.67
CA VAL A 60 3.82 9.70 17.28
C VAL A 60 5.07 8.83 17.47
N TYR A 61 5.96 8.80 16.48
CA TYR A 61 7.23 8.08 16.58
C TYR A 61 8.12 8.61 17.71
N LEU A 62 8.27 9.93 17.81
CA LEU A 62 9.07 10.55 18.87
C LEU A 62 8.50 10.31 20.25
N ILE A 63 7.16 10.38 20.40
CA ILE A 63 6.47 10.07 21.66
C ILE A 63 6.71 8.59 22.03
N ALA A 64 6.54 7.66 21.09
CA ALA A 64 6.78 6.25 21.35
C ALA A 64 8.23 5.96 21.74
N LYS A 65 9.20 6.62 21.08
CA LYS A 65 10.62 6.53 21.44
C LYS A 65 10.91 7.13 22.80
N PHE A 66 10.34 8.28 23.13
CA PHE A 66 10.50 8.92 24.44
C PHE A 66 9.96 8.03 25.56
N LEU A 67 8.77 7.44 25.39
CA LEU A 67 8.20 6.50 26.34
C LEU A 67 9.10 5.26 26.52
N GLN A 68 9.63 4.72 25.45
CA GLN A 68 10.54 3.58 25.49
C GLN A 68 11.79 3.88 26.33
N ILE A 69 12.43 5.03 26.11
CA ILE A 69 13.67 5.41 26.81
C ILE A 69 13.38 5.72 28.29
N SER A 70 12.26 6.41 28.60
CA SER A 70 11.94 6.86 29.94
C SER A 70 11.45 5.73 30.84
N ILE A 71 10.72 4.76 30.31
CA ILE A 71 10.08 3.70 31.11
C ILE A 71 10.96 2.45 31.20
N LEU A 72 11.82 2.18 30.21
CA LEU A 72 12.68 0.99 30.19
C LEU A 72 13.54 0.83 31.51
N PRO A 73 14.19 1.87 32.03
CA PRO A 73 15.02 1.75 33.23
C PRO A 73 14.20 1.64 34.53
N THR A 74 12.91 2.02 34.52
CA THR A 74 12.03 2.06 35.71
C THR A 74 10.96 0.96 35.71
N ALA A 75 11.07 -0.03 34.81
CA ALA A 75 10.06 -1.04 34.59
C ALA A 75 10.00 -2.06 35.75
N THR A 76 9.12 -1.85 36.72
CA THR A 76 8.91 -2.73 37.89
C THR A 76 7.49 -3.29 38.02
N GLY A 77 6.68 -3.32 36.95
CA GLY A 77 5.31 -3.80 37.04
C GLY A 77 4.73 -4.23 35.70
N ILE A 78 3.59 -4.96 35.73
CA ILE A 78 2.89 -5.44 34.52
C ILE A 78 2.52 -4.27 33.60
N MET A 79 2.10 -3.13 34.15
CA MET A 79 1.70 -1.95 33.38
C MET A 79 2.89 -1.36 32.59
N SER A 80 4.05 -1.29 33.18
CA SER A 80 5.27 -0.80 32.49
C SER A 80 5.68 -1.73 31.33
N VAL A 81 5.58 -3.04 31.53
CA VAL A 81 5.86 -4.03 30.47
C VAL A 81 4.89 -3.86 29.30
N LEU A 82 3.60 -3.65 29.56
CA LEU A 82 2.60 -3.39 28.50
C LEU A 82 2.89 -2.10 27.72
N ILE A 83 3.24 -1.02 28.42
CA ILE A 83 3.58 0.25 27.77
C ILE A 83 4.83 0.11 26.90
N ILE A 84 5.85 -0.57 27.39
CA ILE A 84 7.08 -0.84 26.64
C ILE A 84 6.77 -1.69 25.40
N ALA A 85 6.01 -2.77 25.53
CA ALA A 85 5.63 -3.64 24.41
C ALA A 85 4.85 -2.87 23.35
N PHE A 86 3.89 -2.03 23.75
CA PHE A 86 3.13 -1.20 22.83
C PHE A 86 4.01 -0.16 22.13
N SER A 87 4.86 0.54 22.88
CA SER A 87 5.78 1.55 22.32
C SER A 87 6.79 0.92 21.37
N TYR A 88 7.28 -0.27 21.68
CA TYR A 88 8.20 -1.01 20.83
C TYR A 88 7.55 -1.43 19.51
N THR A 89 6.35 -1.99 19.58
CA THR A 89 5.56 -2.35 18.39
C THR A 89 5.23 -1.13 17.54
N ALA A 90 4.79 -0.03 18.18
CA ALA A 90 4.49 1.21 17.47
C ALA A 90 5.73 1.76 16.74
N THR A 91 6.88 1.81 17.41
CA THR A 91 8.12 2.30 16.83
C THR A 91 8.56 1.49 15.61
N ARG A 92 8.29 0.18 15.61
CA ARG A 92 8.59 -0.72 14.48
C ARG A 92 7.61 -0.57 13.32
N MET A 93 6.30 -0.48 13.61
CA MET A 93 5.26 -0.45 12.58
C MET A 93 5.17 0.91 11.87
N LEU A 94 5.50 2.02 12.55
CA LEU A 94 5.35 3.37 12.01
C LEU A 94 6.08 3.61 10.68
N PRO A 95 7.36 3.20 10.48
CA PRO A 95 8.06 3.42 9.21
C PRO A 95 7.35 2.76 8.02
N ILE A 96 6.82 1.54 8.22
CA ILE A 96 6.09 0.81 7.19
C ILE A 96 4.78 1.52 6.88
N LEU A 97 4.03 1.91 7.92
CA LEU A 97 2.75 2.62 7.76
C LEU A 97 2.94 3.95 7.05
N MET A 98 4.02 4.69 7.37
CA MET A 98 4.37 5.93 6.67
C MET A 98 4.65 5.68 5.19
N MET A 99 5.46 4.67 4.88
CA MET A 99 5.80 4.35 3.49
C MET A 99 4.60 3.79 2.73
N GLY A 100 3.78 2.94 3.37
CA GLY A 100 2.54 2.43 2.81
C GLY A 100 1.55 3.55 2.48
N TYR A 101 1.34 4.46 3.41
CA TYR A 101 0.49 5.65 3.19
C TYR A 101 1.01 6.50 2.04
N TYR A 102 2.34 6.76 2.01
CA TYR A 102 2.98 7.49 0.92
C TYR A 102 2.71 6.81 -0.44
N THR A 103 2.95 5.51 -0.52
CA THR A 103 2.79 4.73 -1.76
C THR A 103 1.35 4.78 -2.27
N ILE A 104 0.35 4.56 -1.40
CA ILE A 104 -1.07 4.58 -1.76
C ILE A 104 -1.52 5.99 -2.16
N SER A 105 -1.13 7.02 -1.42
CA SER A 105 -1.59 8.39 -1.66
C SER A 105 -0.96 9.06 -2.87
N THR A 106 0.23 8.62 -3.29
CA THR A 106 0.99 9.28 -4.38
C THR A 106 1.11 8.44 -5.65
N THR A 107 0.59 7.22 -5.67
CA THR A 107 0.68 6.35 -6.85
C THR A 107 -0.68 6.21 -7.50
N ARG A 108 -0.79 6.64 -8.76
CA ARG A 108 -1.99 6.40 -9.56
C ARG A 108 -1.99 4.95 -10.05
N VAL A 109 -3.17 4.33 -10.10
CA VAL A 109 -3.33 2.96 -10.58
C VAL A 109 -2.78 2.76 -12.00
N SER A 110 -2.97 3.75 -12.88
CA SER A 110 -2.46 3.72 -14.25
C SER A 110 -0.92 3.72 -14.33
N GLU A 111 -0.26 4.45 -13.43
CA GLU A 111 1.21 4.46 -13.33
C GLU A 111 1.73 3.14 -12.76
N PHE A 112 1.00 2.57 -11.80
CA PHE A 112 1.31 1.26 -11.24
C PHE A 112 1.27 0.16 -12.32
N ILE A 113 0.21 0.10 -13.12
CA ILE A 113 0.07 -0.85 -14.24
C ILE A 113 1.18 -0.68 -15.26
N ALA A 114 1.46 0.57 -15.68
CA ALA A 114 2.52 0.87 -16.62
C ALA A 114 3.91 0.47 -16.08
N SER A 115 4.12 0.57 -14.77
CA SER A 115 5.34 0.14 -14.12
C SER A 115 5.49 -1.37 -14.07
N MET A 116 4.39 -2.11 -13.88
CA MET A 116 4.37 -3.58 -13.93
C MET A 116 4.75 -4.11 -15.32
N GLU A 117 4.20 -3.50 -16.37
CA GLU A 117 4.54 -3.88 -17.76
C GLU A 117 6.03 -3.73 -18.06
N LYS A 118 6.65 -2.66 -17.58
CA LYS A 118 8.10 -2.45 -17.72
C LYS A 118 8.94 -3.40 -16.88
N SER A 119 8.37 -4.05 -15.87
CA SER A 119 9.06 -5.02 -15.01
C SER A 119 9.12 -6.43 -15.62
N ASN A 120 8.83 -6.58 -16.93
CA ASN A 120 8.79 -7.86 -17.64
C ASN A 120 7.82 -8.89 -17.03
N ILE A 121 6.78 -8.43 -16.34
CA ILE A 121 5.72 -9.31 -15.83
C ILE A 121 4.94 -9.85 -17.05
N PRO A 122 4.55 -11.14 -17.06
CA PRO A 122 3.78 -11.72 -18.15
C PRO A 122 2.48 -10.94 -18.42
N LYS A 123 2.17 -10.73 -19.71
CA LYS A 123 0.97 -9.99 -20.13
C LYS A 123 -0.34 -10.61 -19.61
N ASP A 124 -0.33 -11.93 -19.46
CA ASP A 124 -1.47 -12.71 -18.96
C ASP A 124 -1.87 -12.32 -17.53
N ILE A 125 -0.96 -11.74 -16.75
CA ILE A 125 -1.23 -11.21 -15.40
C ILE A 125 -1.59 -9.72 -15.46
N ILE A 126 -0.93 -8.95 -16.31
CA ILE A 126 -1.11 -7.48 -16.36
C ILE A 126 -2.49 -7.12 -16.95
N ILE A 127 -2.93 -7.83 -17.99
CA ILE A 127 -4.19 -7.54 -18.65
C ILE A 127 -5.39 -7.70 -17.68
N PRO A 128 -5.55 -8.83 -16.98
CA PRO A 128 -6.63 -8.96 -15.98
C PRO A 128 -6.55 -7.90 -14.89
N ILE A 129 -5.37 -7.62 -14.36
CA ILE A 129 -5.19 -6.58 -13.32
C ILE A 129 -5.63 -5.21 -13.84
N SER A 130 -5.26 -4.84 -15.07
CA SER A 130 -5.68 -3.59 -15.69
C SER A 130 -7.20 -3.48 -15.83
N VAL A 131 -7.85 -4.59 -16.19
CA VAL A 131 -9.32 -4.67 -16.32
C VAL A 131 -9.97 -4.53 -14.95
N ILE A 132 -9.47 -5.24 -13.93
CA ILE A 132 -9.98 -5.16 -12.55
C ILE A 132 -9.99 -3.72 -12.06
N PHE A 133 -8.85 -3.02 -12.14
CA PHE A 133 -8.77 -1.64 -11.67
C PHE A 133 -9.66 -0.66 -12.44
N ARG A 134 -9.90 -0.92 -13.71
CA ARG A 134 -10.84 -0.11 -14.51
C ARG A 134 -12.30 -0.41 -14.15
N TYR A 135 -12.59 -1.65 -13.80
CA TYR A 135 -13.95 -2.09 -13.50
C TYR A 135 -14.38 -1.75 -12.07
N ILE A 136 -13.46 -1.60 -11.12
CA ILE A 136 -13.78 -1.25 -9.72
C ILE A 136 -14.76 -0.07 -9.59
N PRO A 137 -14.57 1.10 -10.25
CA PRO A 137 -15.53 2.20 -10.16
C PRO A 137 -16.93 1.82 -10.65
N SER A 138 -17.03 1.08 -11.77
CA SER A 138 -18.29 0.59 -12.31
C SER A 138 -19.02 -0.35 -11.35
N VAL A 139 -18.28 -1.22 -10.67
CA VAL A 139 -18.83 -2.13 -9.65
C VAL A 139 -19.45 -1.35 -8.49
N TYR A 140 -18.82 -0.25 -8.06
CA TYR A 140 -19.39 0.59 -7.01
C TYR A 140 -20.72 1.21 -7.40
N GLU A 141 -20.86 1.69 -8.64
CA GLU A 141 -22.10 2.25 -9.17
C GLU A 141 -23.18 1.15 -9.28
N GLU A 142 -22.81 -0.03 -9.75
CA GLU A 142 -23.71 -1.19 -9.86
C GLU A 142 -24.21 -1.66 -8.49
N ILE A 143 -23.32 -1.79 -7.50
CA ILE A 143 -23.67 -2.14 -6.11
C ILE A 143 -24.61 -1.09 -5.51
N SER A 144 -24.38 0.19 -5.76
CA SER A 144 -25.24 1.28 -5.31
C SER A 144 -26.64 1.15 -5.90
N SER A 145 -26.73 0.92 -7.21
CA SER A 145 -28.00 0.76 -7.93
C SER A 145 -28.79 -0.47 -7.45
N ILE A 146 -28.11 -1.61 -7.24
CA ILE A 146 -28.69 -2.82 -6.67
C ILE A 146 -29.20 -2.55 -5.25
N THR A 147 -28.40 -1.85 -4.43
CA THR A 147 -28.77 -1.50 -3.07
C THR A 147 -30.04 -0.66 -3.03
N ASP A 148 -30.18 0.32 -3.90
CA ASP A 148 -31.35 1.18 -3.97
C ASP A 148 -32.59 0.41 -4.50
N ALA A 149 -32.40 -0.44 -5.49
CA ALA A 149 -33.46 -1.34 -5.96
C ALA A 149 -33.96 -2.29 -4.84
N MET A 150 -33.06 -2.82 -4.02
CA MET A 150 -33.41 -3.69 -2.90
C MET A 150 -34.11 -2.94 -1.76
N LYS A 151 -33.72 -1.71 -1.48
CA LYS A 151 -34.43 -0.83 -0.53
C LYS A 151 -35.88 -0.60 -0.99
N MET A 152 -36.11 -0.34 -2.27
CA MET A 152 -37.45 -0.16 -2.83
C MET A 152 -38.30 -1.43 -2.72
N ARG A 153 -37.69 -2.61 -2.74
CA ARG A 153 -38.37 -3.91 -2.51
C ARG A 153 -38.56 -4.25 -1.03
N GLY A 154 -38.21 -3.33 -0.11
CA GLY A 154 -38.35 -3.54 1.32
C GLY A 154 -37.18 -4.30 1.99
N PHE A 155 -36.16 -4.68 1.22
CA PHE A 155 -34.95 -5.34 1.73
C PHE A 155 -33.83 -4.30 2.01
N GLY A 156 -34.10 -3.35 2.92
CA GLY A 156 -33.06 -2.43 3.34
C GLY A 156 -32.11 -3.05 4.37
N LEU A 157 -30.90 -2.47 4.50
CA LEU A 157 -29.96 -2.80 5.57
C LEU A 157 -30.49 -2.27 6.93
N THR A 158 -31.60 -2.85 7.38
CA THR A 158 -32.25 -2.50 8.66
C THR A 158 -31.91 -3.55 9.70
N PHE A 159 -31.93 -3.18 10.98
CA PHE A 159 -31.70 -4.12 12.10
C PHE A 159 -32.59 -5.38 12.05
N LYS A 160 -33.77 -5.32 11.45
CA LYS A 160 -34.65 -6.48 11.22
C LYS A 160 -34.07 -7.44 10.17
N SER A 161 -33.38 -6.94 9.16
CA SER A 161 -32.77 -7.74 8.08
C SER A 161 -31.51 -8.47 8.58
N LEU A 162 -30.84 -7.96 9.62
CA LEU A 162 -29.73 -8.64 10.27
C LEU A 162 -30.13 -9.95 10.98
N LYS A 163 -31.42 -10.16 11.27
CA LYS A 163 -31.89 -11.45 11.85
C LYS A 163 -31.81 -12.63 10.87
N SER A 164 -31.70 -12.37 9.57
CA SER A 164 -31.55 -13.41 8.54
C SER A 164 -30.43 -13.07 7.56
N PRO A 165 -29.16 -13.17 7.99
CA PRO A 165 -28.00 -12.75 7.18
C PRO A 165 -27.87 -13.52 5.87
N LEU A 166 -28.28 -14.81 5.86
CA LEU A 166 -28.27 -15.63 4.65
C LEU A 166 -29.16 -15.07 3.54
N LYS A 167 -30.40 -14.65 3.88
CA LYS A 167 -31.32 -14.04 2.91
C LYS A 167 -30.79 -12.71 2.38
N LEU A 168 -30.15 -11.89 3.23
CA LEU A 168 -29.53 -10.66 2.78
C LEU A 168 -28.42 -10.92 1.77
N ILE A 169 -27.54 -11.86 2.07
CA ILE A 169 -26.43 -12.25 1.16
C ILE A 169 -27.03 -12.73 -0.18
N GLU A 170 -28.03 -13.60 -0.15
CA GLU A 170 -28.69 -14.11 -1.35
C GLU A 170 -29.26 -12.97 -2.21
N PHE A 171 -30.02 -12.05 -1.62
CA PHE A 171 -30.66 -10.95 -2.35
C PHE A 171 -29.69 -9.95 -2.96
N TYR A 172 -28.50 -9.73 -2.36
CA TYR A 172 -27.49 -8.83 -2.90
C TYR A 172 -26.49 -9.55 -3.80
N MET A 173 -26.05 -10.76 -3.43
CA MET A 173 -25.03 -11.49 -4.18
C MET A 173 -25.52 -12.00 -5.53
N ILE A 174 -26.78 -12.47 -5.62
CA ILE A 174 -27.28 -13.02 -6.89
C ILE A 174 -27.29 -11.96 -8.01
N PRO A 175 -27.87 -10.76 -7.83
CA PRO A 175 -27.82 -9.73 -8.86
C PRO A 175 -26.40 -9.30 -9.22
N ILE A 176 -25.52 -9.14 -8.22
CA ILE A 176 -24.11 -8.75 -8.43
C ILE A 176 -23.40 -9.81 -9.28
N LEU A 177 -23.58 -11.10 -8.97
CA LEU A 177 -22.94 -12.18 -9.72
C LEU A 177 -23.44 -12.25 -11.16
N ILE A 178 -24.75 -12.08 -11.38
CA ILE A 178 -25.34 -12.07 -12.73
C ILE A 178 -24.78 -10.88 -13.53
N GLY A 179 -24.73 -9.69 -12.93
CA GLY A 179 -24.14 -8.50 -13.55
C GLY A 179 -22.66 -8.70 -13.89
N ALA A 180 -21.89 -9.27 -12.96
CA ALA A 180 -20.47 -9.54 -13.16
C ALA A 180 -20.21 -10.53 -14.31
N VAL A 181 -20.99 -11.63 -14.41
CA VAL A 181 -20.89 -12.60 -15.51
C VAL A 181 -21.21 -11.93 -16.85
N LYS A 182 -22.33 -11.18 -16.91
CA LYS A 182 -22.71 -10.46 -18.12
C LYS A 182 -21.62 -9.49 -18.58
N THR A 183 -21.07 -8.70 -17.65
CA THR A 183 -19.98 -7.77 -17.96
C THR A 183 -18.70 -8.50 -18.41
N ALA A 184 -18.39 -9.64 -17.82
CA ALA A 184 -17.24 -10.45 -18.22
C ALA A 184 -17.39 -10.96 -19.67
N ASP A 185 -18.59 -11.44 -20.04
CA ASP A 185 -18.89 -11.90 -21.40
C ASP A 185 -18.79 -10.75 -22.42
N GLU A 186 -19.38 -9.59 -22.10
CA GLU A 186 -19.32 -8.40 -22.95
C GLU A 186 -17.88 -7.88 -23.13
N LEU A 187 -17.07 -7.82 -22.04
CA LEU A 187 -15.68 -7.43 -22.10
C LEU A 187 -14.84 -8.43 -22.91
N SER A 188 -15.09 -9.73 -22.74
CA SER A 188 -14.40 -10.77 -23.50
C SER A 188 -14.70 -10.65 -24.99
N ALA A 189 -15.95 -10.52 -25.38
CA ALA A 189 -16.35 -10.33 -26.78
C ALA A 189 -15.74 -9.05 -27.36
N ALA A 190 -15.84 -7.92 -26.65
CA ALA A 190 -15.25 -6.64 -27.08
C ALA A 190 -13.71 -6.69 -27.17
N SER A 191 -13.05 -7.43 -26.29
CA SER A 191 -11.59 -7.55 -26.28
C SER A 191 -11.07 -8.39 -27.45
N LEU A 192 -11.78 -9.45 -27.79
CA LEU A 192 -11.45 -10.30 -28.95
C LEU A 192 -11.63 -9.54 -30.29
N THR A 193 -12.74 -8.79 -30.43
CA THR A 193 -12.98 -7.97 -31.62
C THR A 193 -11.96 -6.84 -31.79
N ARG A 194 -11.42 -6.31 -30.68
CA ARG A 194 -10.35 -5.30 -30.68
C ARG A 194 -8.95 -5.90 -30.87
N GLY A 195 -8.81 -7.19 -31.09
CA GLY A 195 -7.54 -7.85 -31.36
C GLY A 195 -6.66 -8.04 -30.12
N LEU A 196 -7.26 -8.34 -28.96
CA LEU A 196 -6.50 -8.61 -27.74
C LEU A 196 -5.51 -9.76 -27.92
N SER A 197 -5.86 -10.75 -28.75
CA SER A 197 -5.03 -11.93 -29.06
C SER A 197 -3.88 -11.65 -30.05
N ASN A 198 -3.77 -10.43 -30.59
CA ASN A 198 -2.73 -10.12 -31.57
C ASN A 198 -1.34 -10.14 -30.91
N PRO A 199 -0.35 -10.89 -31.44
CA PRO A 199 1.00 -11.00 -30.88
C PRO A 199 1.86 -9.74 -31.04
N GLN A 200 1.40 -8.71 -31.74
CA GLN A 200 2.14 -7.47 -31.95
C GLN A 200 2.46 -6.75 -30.64
N LYS A 201 3.62 -6.09 -30.60
CA LYS A 201 4.03 -5.25 -29.46
C LYS A 201 3.09 -4.05 -29.34
N ARG A 202 2.49 -3.89 -28.16
CA ARG A 202 1.63 -2.76 -27.84
C ARG A 202 2.45 -1.54 -27.49
N THR A 203 1.97 -0.37 -27.86
CA THR A 203 2.52 0.92 -27.46
C THR A 203 1.77 1.43 -26.23
N HIS A 204 2.51 2.03 -25.28
CA HIS A 204 1.93 2.56 -24.04
C HIS A 204 1.84 4.08 -24.13
N LEU A 205 0.71 4.63 -23.71
CA LEU A 205 0.47 6.08 -23.63
C LEU A 205 1.25 6.72 -22.45
N LEU A 206 1.43 5.97 -21.37
CA LEU A 206 2.12 6.43 -20.17
C LEU A 206 3.57 5.92 -20.18
N SER A 207 4.54 6.83 -20.31
CA SER A 207 5.95 6.50 -20.20
C SER A 207 6.44 6.80 -18.78
N VAL A 208 6.43 5.80 -17.91
CA VAL A 208 7.11 5.88 -16.62
C VAL A 208 8.63 5.71 -16.87
N LYS A 209 9.46 6.63 -16.38
CA LYS A 209 10.92 6.58 -16.51
C LYS A 209 11.55 6.71 -15.14
N PHE A 210 12.58 5.91 -14.88
CA PHE A 210 13.40 6.08 -13.67
C PHE A 210 14.00 7.48 -13.64
N GLY A 211 13.74 8.23 -12.59
CA GLY A 211 14.37 9.51 -12.31
C GLY A 211 15.69 9.34 -11.56
N GLY A 212 16.54 10.37 -11.54
CA GLY A 212 17.78 10.35 -10.77
C GLY A 212 17.55 10.16 -9.26
N PHE A 213 16.45 10.67 -8.75
CA PHE A 213 16.05 10.50 -7.36
C PHE A 213 15.68 9.07 -6.99
N ASP A 214 15.16 8.27 -7.94
CA ASP A 214 14.83 6.87 -7.70
C ASP A 214 16.07 6.05 -7.36
N TYR A 215 17.16 6.27 -8.09
CA TYR A 215 18.44 5.62 -7.83
C TYR A 215 19.00 6.02 -6.46
N LEU A 216 18.88 7.28 -6.08
CA LEU A 216 19.34 7.77 -4.79
C LEU A 216 18.57 7.12 -3.63
N PHE A 217 17.24 7.04 -3.71
CA PHE A 217 16.43 6.41 -2.68
C PHE A 217 16.64 4.90 -2.59
N ILE A 218 16.81 4.21 -3.72
CA ILE A 218 17.17 2.78 -3.74
C ILE A 218 18.53 2.58 -3.09
N LEU A 219 19.52 3.42 -3.43
CA LEU A 219 20.85 3.33 -2.86
C LEU A 219 20.82 3.51 -1.34
N ILE A 220 20.11 4.51 -0.83
CA ILE A 220 19.96 4.73 0.62
C ILE A 220 19.29 3.52 1.29
N ALA A 221 18.26 2.95 0.67
CA ALA A 221 17.57 1.78 1.20
C ALA A 221 18.47 0.54 1.22
N VAL A 222 19.26 0.32 0.17
CA VAL A 222 20.21 -0.80 0.07
C VAL A 222 21.37 -0.62 1.06
N VAL A 223 21.90 0.59 1.21
CA VAL A 223 22.93 0.89 2.22
C VAL A 223 22.38 0.64 3.63
N GLY A 224 21.15 1.09 3.91
CA GLY A 224 20.47 0.80 5.18
C GLY A 224 20.36 -0.70 5.45
N LEU A 225 19.98 -1.47 4.42
CA LEU A 225 19.92 -2.94 4.52
C LEU A 225 21.33 -3.55 4.73
N GLY A 226 22.35 -3.05 4.05
CA GLY A 226 23.73 -3.49 4.23
C GLY A 226 24.25 -3.25 5.64
N VAL A 227 24.01 -2.06 6.19
CA VAL A 227 24.34 -1.72 7.59
C VAL A 227 23.59 -2.64 8.56
N TYR A 228 22.31 -2.88 8.30
CA TYR A 228 21.51 -3.81 9.09
C TYR A 228 22.10 -5.23 9.10
N VAL A 229 22.40 -5.79 7.92
CA VAL A 229 23.00 -7.14 7.77
C VAL A 229 24.35 -7.22 8.48
N TYR A 230 25.18 -6.19 8.37
CA TYR A 230 26.47 -6.13 9.06
C TYR A 230 26.31 -6.21 10.60
N TYR A 231 25.36 -5.47 11.18
CA TYR A 231 25.09 -5.53 12.62
C TYR A 231 24.44 -6.85 13.04
N SER A 232 23.55 -7.40 12.22
CA SER A 232 22.89 -8.70 12.49
C SER A 232 23.89 -9.87 12.48
N LEU A 233 24.80 -9.89 11.51
CA LEU A 233 25.84 -10.92 11.42
C LEU A 233 26.95 -10.70 12.48
N GLY A 234 27.33 -9.44 12.74
CA GLY A 234 28.30 -9.10 13.77
C GLY A 234 27.83 -9.45 15.19
N GLY A 235 26.52 -9.29 15.47
CA GLY A 235 25.94 -9.70 16.76
C GLY A 235 25.90 -11.21 16.98
N VAL A 236 25.83 -11.99 15.92
CA VAL A 236 25.87 -13.49 15.99
C VAL A 236 27.29 -14.02 16.20
N LEU A 237 28.32 -13.24 15.79
CA LEU A 237 29.73 -13.66 15.95
C LEU A 237 30.32 -13.28 17.32
N VAL A 238 29.62 -12.47 18.11
CA VAL A 238 30.07 -12.00 19.44
C VAL A 238 29.25 -12.64 20.59
N ALA A 239 28.22 -13.39 20.29
CA ALA A 239 27.43 -14.20 21.24
C ALA A 239 27.82 -15.68 21.17
#